data_d53959bda034d7be94a7daede81ffd79
#
_entry.id   d53959bda034d7be94a7daede81ffd79
#
_cell.length_a   1.000
_cell.length_b   1.000
_cell.length_c   1.000
_cell.angle_alpha   90.00
_cell.angle_beta   90.00
_cell.angle_gamma   90.00
#
_symmetry.space_group_name_H-M   'P 1'
#
loop_
_entity.id
_entity.type
_entity.pdbx_description
1 polymer ?
#
loop_
_entity_poly.entity_id
_entity_poly.type
_entity_poly.pdbx_seq_one_letter_code
_entity_poly.pdbx_strand_id
1 'polypeptide(L)'
;MSKIICISLVTLALFACNNSTDNSKATTDTTTKTTEDTTHNMSNMTANVPELPAVPEGAKVYFKNLKNNQTVTSPVKIEMGVDKMKVDTTGPVVAASGHYHIFIDAEDSLASGTIVPKDSTHLHYGKAQTEATVPLTPGKHKLTLQFADGLHRSYGGKLATTVNVNVKK
;
A
#
# COMPACT_ATOMS: atom_id res chain seq x y z
N MET A 1 -28.87 -39.55 -17.25
CA MET A 1 -29.53 -39.16 -18.49
C MET A 1 -29.49 -37.65 -18.60
N SER A 2 -29.00 -37.25 -19.67
CA SER A 2 -28.96 -36.06 -20.49
C SER A 2 -27.89 -35.01 -20.16
N LYS A 3 -26.83 -35.04 -20.99
CA LYS A 3 -25.81 -34.01 -21.16
C LYS A 3 -26.36 -32.96 -22.11
N ILE A 4 -26.27 -31.69 -21.77
CA ILE A 4 -26.44 -30.60 -22.74
C ILE A 4 -25.13 -29.85 -22.84
N ILE A 5 -24.50 -29.99 -23.99
CA ILE A 5 -23.29 -29.28 -24.42
C ILE A 5 -23.79 -28.06 -25.20
N CYS A 6 -23.53 -26.85 -24.70
CA CYS A 6 -23.69 -25.62 -25.49
C CYS A 6 -22.33 -25.16 -25.99
N ILE A 7 -22.10 -25.31 -27.26
CA ILE A 7 -20.98 -24.76 -28.02
C ILE A 7 -21.38 -23.35 -28.44
N SER A 8 -20.69 -22.32 -27.96
CA SER A 8 -20.83 -20.94 -28.44
C SER A 8 -19.65 -20.55 -29.31
N LEU A 9 -19.97 -20.17 -30.50
CA LEU A 9 -19.15 -19.79 -31.64
C LEU A 9 -18.45 -18.44 -31.35
N VAL A 10 -17.15 -18.41 -31.59
CA VAL A 10 -16.30 -17.19 -31.53
C VAL A 10 -16.33 -16.55 -32.91
N THR A 11 -16.81 -15.33 -33.02
CA THR A 11 -16.65 -14.49 -34.25
C THR A 11 -15.51 -13.50 -34.04
N LEU A 12 -14.50 -13.68 -34.87
CA LEU A 12 -13.30 -12.83 -34.97
C LEU A 12 -13.61 -11.67 -35.94
N ALA A 13 -13.57 -10.44 -35.50
CA ALA A 13 -13.64 -9.26 -36.35
C ALA A 13 -12.25 -8.58 -36.42
N LEU A 14 -11.68 -8.66 -37.61
CA LEU A 14 -10.46 -7.95 -38.03
C LEU A 14 -10.85 -6.54 -38.49
N PHE A 15 -10.27 -5.51 -37.89
CA PHE A 15 -10.27 -4.16 -38.48
C PHE A 15 -8.88 -3.82 -39.00
N ALA A 16 -8.83 -3.59 -40.31
CA ALA A 16 -7.64 -3.24 -41.05
C ALA A 16 -7.34 -1.73 -40.95
N CYS A 17 -6.05 -1.43 -40.97
CA CYS A 17 -5.46 -0.12 -41.06
C CYS A 17 -5.81 0.61 -42.36
N ASN A 18 -5.98 1.93 -42.28
CA ASN A 18 -5.78 2.75 -43.47
C ASN A 18 -4.77 3.84 -43.20
N ASN A 19 -3.70 3.80 -43.98
CA ASN A 19 -2.59 4.75 -44.02
C ASN A 19 -2.90 5.75 -45.16
N SER A 20 -2.85 7.05 -44.88
CA SER A 20 -2.84 8.06 -45.93
C SER A 20 -1.73 9.06 -45.70
N THR A 21 -0.72 8.89 -46.50
CA THR A 21 0.35 9.83 -46.77
C THR A 21 -0.19 10.95 -47.67
N ASP A 22 0.03 12.20 -47.32
CA ASP A 22 0.04 13.24 -48.35
C ASP A 22 1.16 14.26 -48.08
N ASN A 23 1.86 14.51 -49.20
CA ASN A 23 3.10 15.23 -49.33
C ASN A 23 2.80 16.52 -50.11
N SER A 24 3.17 17.69 -49.59
CA SER A 24 3.40 18.89 -50.45
C SER A 24 4.22 19.95 -49.73
N LYS A 25 5.44 20.01 -50.09
CA LYS A 25 6.17 21.02 -50.88
C LYS A 25 6.47 22.39 -50.21
N ALA A 26 7.77 22.62 -50.17
CA ALA A 26 8.56 23.75 -49.72
C ALA A 26 8.10 25.13 -50.20
N THR A 27 8.34 26.15 -49.38
CA THR A 27 8.82 27.45 -49.83
C THR A 27 9.79 28.03 -48.80
N THR A 28 10.95 28.38 -49.32
CA THR A 28 12.07 29.04 -48.67
C THR A 28 11.72 30.49 -48.34
N ASP A 29 11.98 30.96 -47.13
CA ASP A 29 12.54 32.31 -47.00
C ASP A 29 13.43 32.43 -45.77
N THR A 30 14.53 33.11 -45.98
CA THR A 30 15.66 33.32 -45.11
C THR A 30 15.47 34.61 -44.33
N THR A 31 15.57 34.58 -42.97
CA THR A 31 16.10 35.73 -42.24
C THR A 31 16.59 35.36 -40.84
N THR A 32 17.82 35.44 -40.67
CA THR A 32 18.78 35.71 -39.61
C THR A 32 18.28 35.88 -38.17
N LYS A 33 18.90 35.07 -37.28
CA LYS A 33 19.55 35.41 -36.01
C LYS A 33 18.69 35.91 -34.84
N THR A 34 18.58 35.07 -33.83
CA THR A 34 19.05 35.38 -32.47
C THR A 34 19.11 34.08 -31.67
N THR A 35 20.30 33.76 -31.22
CA THR A 35 20.60 32.73 -30.27
C THR A 35 20.14 33.19 -28.92
N GLU A 36 19.03 32.64 -28.41
CA GLU A 36 18.78 32.61 -26.98
C GLU A 36 18.87 31.17 -26.55
N ASP A 37 19.98 30.87 -25.93
CA ASP A 37 20.25 29.68 -25.15
C ASP A 37 19.28 29.63 -23.96
N THR A 38 18.09 29.10 -24.21
CA THR A 38 17.20 28.73 -23.10
C THR A 38 17.58 27.34 -22.66
N THR A 39 18.65 27.25 -21.90
CA THR A 39 18.88 26.12 -21.00
C THR A 39 17.65 25.98 -20.12
N HIS A 40 16.72 25.14 -20.58
CA HIS A 40 15.66 24.64 -19.71
C HIS A 40 16.34 23.87 -18.59
N ASN A 41 16.60 24.60 -17.51
CA ASN A 41 17.01 24.06 -16.24
C ASN A 41 15.91 23.10 -15.75
N MET A 42 15.97 21.85 -16.16
CA MET A 42 15.20 20.74 -15.63
C MET A 42 15.73 20.38 -14.22
N SER A 43 16.02 21.40 -13.41
CA SER A 43 16.41 21.26 -12.03
C SER A 43 15.17 21.13 -11.17
N ASN A 44 14.99 19.92 -10.65
CA ASN A 44 14.24 19.62 -9.43
C ASN A 44 12.74 19.93 -9.40
N MET A 45 11.94 19.19 -10.17
CA MET A 45 10.67 18.71 -9.66
C MET A 45 10.86 17.38 -8.89
N THR A 46 11.73 17.35 -7.91
CA THR A 46 11.58 16.37 -6.82
C THR A 46 10.29 16.74 -6.12
N ALA A 47 9.23 15.97 -6.35
CA ALA A 47 8.02 16.06 -5.54
C ALA A 47 8.49 16.08 -4.08
N ASN A 48 8.18 17.15 -3.36
CA ASN A 48 8.64 17.37 -1.99
C ASN A 48 7.85 16.41 -1.08
N VAL A 49 8.23 15.13 -1.08
CA VAL A 49 7.64 14.12 -0.19
C VAL A 49 8.04 14.52 1.21
N PRO A 50 7.07 14.82 2.11
CA PRO A 50 7.41 15.21 3.47
C PRO A 50 8.29 14.17 4.15
N GLU A 51 9.22 14.61 5.00
CA GLU A 51 10.04 13.71 5.80
C GLU A 51 9.16 12.81 6.68
N LEU A 52 9.59 11.57 6.93
CA LEU A 52 8.91 10.67 7.85
C LEU A 52 9.00 11.27 9.27
N PRO A 53 7.87 11.47 9.98
CA PRO A 53 7.91 12.05 11.32
C PRO A 53 8.72 11.22 12.29
N ALA A 54 9.41 11.89 13.21
CA ALA A 54 10.14 11.24 14.29
C ALA A 54 9.18 10.45 15.19
N VAL A 55 9.61 9.25 15.60
CA VAL A 55 8.87 8.42 16.56
C VAL A 55 9.18 8.92 17.98
N PRO A 56 8.19 9.33 18.77
CA PRO A 56 8.39 9.75 20.17
C PRO A 56 9.05 8.66 21.00
N GLU A 57 9.87 9.06 21.98
CA GLU A 57 10.52 8.12 22.89
C GLU A 57 9.48 7.31 23.68
N GLY A 58 9.66 5.99 23.73
CA GLY A 58 8.76 5.05 24.39
C GLY A 58 7.41 4.87 23.67
N ALA A 59 7.27 5.34 22.42
CA ALA A 59 6.14 4.97 21.59
C ALA A 59 6.22 3.49 21.23
N LYS A 60 5.06 2.81 21.24
CA LYS A 60 4.95 1.38 20.92
C LYS A 60 3.55 1.06 20.42
N VAL A 61 3.44 0.01 19.62
CA VAL A 61 2.17 -0.61 19.25
C VAL A 61 2.01 -1.95 19.96
N TYR A 62 0.77 -2.38 20.16
CA TYR A 62 0.48 -3.65 20.83
C TYR A 62 -0.91 -4.16 20.48
N PHE A 63 -1.07 -5.48 20.55
CA PHE A 63 -2.37 -6.13 20.55
C PHE A 63 -2.96 -6.05 21.98
N LYS A 64 -4.18 -5.52 22.13
CA LYS A 64 -4.84 -5.40 23.44
C LYS A 64 -5.40 -6.72 23.93
N ASN A 65 -5.87 -7.56 23.03
CA ASN A 65 -6.63 -8.78 23.33
C ASN A 65 -5.94 -10.08 22.87
N LEU A 66 -4.77 -10.00 22.20
CA LEU A 66 -4.04 -11.17 21.75
C LEU A 66 -2.70 -11.31 22.51
N LYS A 67 -2.36 -12.54 22.84
CA LYS A 67 -1.09 -12.92 23.45
C LYS A 67 -0.38 -13.97 22.57
N ASN A 68 0.95 -14.02 22.67
CA ASN A 68 1.72 -15.00 21.96
C ASN A 68 1.29 -16.45 22.33
N ASN A 69 1.15 -17.31 21.32
CA ASN A 69 0.69 -18.69 21.41
C ASN A 69 -0.76 -18.87 21.91
N GLN A 70 -1.58 -17.82 21.87
CA GLN A 70 -2.99 -17.91 22.24
C GLN A 70 -3.75 -18.78 21.24
N THR A 71 -4.68 -19.59 21.76
CA THR A 71 -5.67 -20.29 20.93
C THR A 71 -6.89 -19.39 20.71
N VAL A 72 -7.29 -19.21 19.46
CA VAL A 72 -8.38 -18.33 19.04
C VAL A 72 -9.35 -19.07 18.10
N THR A 73 -10.51 -18.44 17.84
CA THR A 73 -11.52 -18.93 16.87
C THR A 73 -11.61 -17.96 15.71
N SER A 74 -11.72 -18.47 14.50
CA SER A 74 -11.95 -17.64 13.29
C SER A 74 -13.45 -17.30 13.16
N PRO A 75 -13.82 -16.07 12.75
CA PRO A 75 -12.90 -14.95 12.48
C PRO A 75 -12.30 -14.36 13.78
N VAL A 76 -11.03 -14.01 13.74
CA VAL A 76 -10.32 -13.51 14.92
C VAL A 76 -10.60 -12.02 15.12
N LYS A 77 -11.16 -11.66 16.29
CA LYS A 77 -11.27 -10.25 16.69
C LYS A 77 -9.91 -9.77 17.19
N ILE A 78 -9.43 -8.65 16.64
CA ILE A 78 -8.15 -8.04 16.97
C ILE A 78 -8.42 -6.62 17.48
N GLU A 79 -7.89 -6.30 18.66
CA GLU A 79 -7.94 -4.95 19.22
C GLU A 79 -6.51 -4.39 19.25
N MET A 80 -6.34 -3.23 18.62
CA MET A 80 -5.04 -2.60 18.38
C MET A 80 -4.84 -1.41 19.32
N GLY A 81 -3.63 -1.23 19.80
CA GLY A 81 -3.24 -0.12 20.66
C GLY A 81 -1.93 0.52 20.23
N VAL A 82 -1.79 1.81 20.48
CA VAL A 82 -0.56 2.56 20.34
C VAL A 82 -0.41 3.53 21.50
N ASP A 83 0.79 3.61 22.07
CA ASP A 83 1.14 4.59 23.09
C ASP A 83 1.95 5.72 22.44
N LYS A 84 1.76 6.96 22.93
CA LYS A 84 2.46 8.19 22.50
C LYS A 84 2.36 8.54 21.01
N MET A 85 1.46 7.89 20.28
CA MET A 85 1.09 8.22 18.91
C MET A 85 -0.42 8.36 18.83
N LYS A 86 -0.91 9.16 17.87
CA LYS A 86 -2.33 9.30 17.57
C LYS A 86 -2.71 8.36 16.43
N VAL A 87 -3.80 7.63 16.58
CA VAL A 87 -4.40 6.91 15.46
C VAL A 87 -5.15 7.92 14.60
N ASP A 88 -4.84 7.95 13.29
CA ASP A 88 -5.39 8.89 12.35
C ASP A 88 -5.75 8.19 11.02
N THR A 89 -6.36 8.94 10.11
CA THR A 89 -6.71 8.43 8.78
C THR A 89 -5.50 8.51 7.84
N THR A 90 -5.55 7.77 6.73
CA THR A 90 -4.66 8.00 5.59
C THR A 90 -4.84 9.42 5.06
N GLY A 91 -3.76 10.03 4.58
CA GLY A 91 -3.79 11.40 4.07
C GLY A 91 -2.47 12.15 4.31
N PRO A 92 -2.53 13.44 4.62
CA PRO A 92 -1.33 14.23 4.92
C PRO A 92 -0.50 13.65 6.05
N VAL A 93 0.81 13.86 5.98
CA VAL A 93 1.73 13.47 7.05
C VAL A 93 1.54 14.39 8.25
N VAL A 94 1.23 13.81 9.41
CA VAL A 94 1.04 14.52 10.68
C VAL A 94 2.03 13.98 11.72
N ALA A 95 2.65 14.86 12.49
CA ALA A 95 3.60 14.46 13.51
C ALA A 95 2.94 13.55 14.57
N ALA A 96 3.68 12.54 15.02
CA ALA A 96 3.26 11.55 16.01
C ALA A 96 1.88 10.93 15.73
N SER A 97 1.54 10.72 14.46
CA SER A 97 0.27 10.11 14.06
C SER A 97 0.46 9.06 12.95
N GLY A 98 -0.58 8.23 12.76
CA GLY A 98 -0.58 7.20 11.73
C GLY A 98 -1.74 6.24 11.86
N HIS A 99 -1.67 5.13 11.15
CA HIS A 99 -2.70 4.10 11.12
C HIS A 99 -2.11 2.71 11.14
N TYR A 100 -2.97 1.73 11.42
CA TYR A 100 -2.55 0.34 11.57
C TYR A 100 -2.56 -0.42 10.25
N HIS A 101 -1.61 -1.34 10.15
CA HIS A 101 -1.61 -2.47 9.24
C HIS A 101 -1.47 -3.76 10.03
N ILE A 102 -2.10 -4.84 9.56
CA ILE A 102 -1.91 -6.19 10.10
C ILE A 102 -1.31 -7.05 9.00
N PHE A 103 -0.14 -7.65 9.27
CA PHE A 103 0.46 -8.63 8.37
C PHE A 103 0.10 -10.03 8.85
N ILE A 104 -0.21 -10.91 7.91
CA ILE A 104 -0.59 -12.30 8.17
C ILE A 104 0.48 -13.20 7.54
N ASP A 105 1.19 -13.96 8.37
CA ASP A 105 2.23 -14.91 7.96
C ASP A 105 3.35 -14.31 7.09
N ALA A 106 3.54 -13.00 7.21
CA ALA A 106 4.55 -12.21 6.50
C ALA A 106 5.70 -11.80 7.44
N GLU A 107 6.38 -10.70 7.16
CA GLU A 107 7.50 -10.19 7.94
C GLU A 107 7.12 -9.68 9.34
N ASP A 108 8.11 -9.59 10.26
CA ASP A 108 7.92 -9.07 11.61
C ASP A 108 7.88 -7.52 11.66
N SER A 109 8.37 -6.86 10.64
CA SER A 109 8.25 -5.42 10.41
C SER A 109 8.83 -5.05 9.05
N LEU A 110 8.43 -3.90 8.52
CA LEU A 110 9.10 -3.26 7.40
C LEU A 110 10.13 -2.24 7.89
N ALA A 111 11.16 -1.99 7.08
CA ALA A 111 12.11 -0.93 7.35
C ALA A 111 11.43 0.44 7.41
N SER A 112 11.99 1.35 8.22
CA SER A 112 11.47 2.72 8.35
C SER A 112 11.46 3.43 6.98
N GLY A 113 10.34 4.09 6.65
CA GLY A 113 10.13 4.77 5.38
C GLY A 113 9.65 3.89 4.23
N THR A 114 9.65 2.56 4.39
CA THR A 114 9.11 1.64 3.38
C THR A 114 7.59 1.77 3.30
N ILE A 115 7.06 1.91 2.10
CA ILE A 115 5.60 1.89 1.87
C ILE A 115 5.08 0.47 2.11
N VAL A 116 4.06 0.35 2.93
CA VAL A 116 3.42 -0.95 3.21
C VAL A 116 2.75 -1.46 1.94
N PRO A 117 3.02 -2.71 1.51
CA PRO A 117 2.36 -3.32 0.36
C PRO A 117 0.84 -3.36 0.51
N LYS A 118 0.15 -3.43 -0.60
CA LYS A 118 -1.31 -3.61 -0.63
C LYS A 118 -1.63 -4.96 -1.27
N ASP A 119 -1.75 -5.97 -0.44
CA ASP A 119 -2.03 -7.34 -0.87
C ASP A 119 -2.85 -8.11 0.19
N SER A 120 -3.06 -9.42 -0.02
CA SER A 120 -3.86 -10.26 0.85
C SER A 120 -3.22 -10.55 2.22
N THR A 121 -1.93 -10.34 2.36
CA THR A 121 -1.17 -10.56 3.60
C THR A 121 -0.90 -9.27 4.38
N HIS A 122 -1.12 -8.11 3.77
CA HIS A 122 -0.91 -6.79 4.38
C HIS A 122 -2.23 -6.02 4.46
N LEU A 123 -3.00 -6.28 5.51
CA LEU A 123 -4.30 -5.66 5.72
C LEU A 123 -4.16 -4.20 6.16
N HIS A 124 -5.00 -3.32 5.63
CA HIS A 124 -4.92 -1.87 5.81
C HIS A 124 -6.11 -1.32 6.59
N TYR A 125 -5.86 -0.51 7.62
CA TYR A 125 -6.85 0.10 8.50
C TYR A 125 -6.74 1.64 8.52
N GLY A 126 -6.84 2.26 7.34
CA GLY A 126 -6.58 3.69 7.09
C GLY A 126 -7.74 4.64 7.40
N LYS A 127 -8.76 4.21 8.15
CA LYS A 127 -9.86 5.07 8.62
C LYS A 127 -9.84 5.23 10.15
N ALA A 128 -8.64 5.25 10.74
CA ALA A 128 -8.41 5.31 12.17
C ALA A 128 -9.08 4.18 12.97
N GLN A 129 -9.29 3.00 12.36
CA GLN A 129 -9.83 1.85 13.07
C GLN A 129 -8.84 1.36 14.13
N THR A 130 -9.36 0.98 15.29
CA THR A 130 -8.61 0.38 16.41
C THR A 130 -9.01 -1.08 16.66
N GLU A 131 -9.92 -1.60 15.84
CA GLU A 131 -10.38 -2.99 15.87
C GLU A 131 -10.44 -3.55 14.46
N ALA A 132 -10.25 -4.86 14.37
CA ALA A 132 -10.34 -5.63 13.13
C ALA A 132 -11.01 -6.98 13.40
N THR A 133 -11.63 -7.55 12.36
CA THR A 133 -12.10 -8.93 12.36
C THR A 133 -11.47 -9.63 11.15
N VAL A 134 -10.59 -10.59 11.42
CA VAL A 134 -9.75 -11.22 10.39
C VAL A 134 -10.10 -12.71 10.28
N PRO A 135 -10.61 -13.16 9.11
CA PRO A 135 -10.78 -14.58 8.86
C PRO A 135 -9.41 -15.24 8.66
N LEU A 136 -9.14 -16.28 9.43
CA LEU A 136 -7.94 -17.11 9.31
C LEU A 136 -8.32 -18.56 9.16
N THR A 137 -7.51 -19.33 8.43
CA THR A 137 -7.67 -20.78 8.34
C THR A 137 -7.31 -21.45 9.67
N PRO A 138 -7.80 -22.68 9.95
CA PRO A 138 -7.33 -23.41 11.11
C PRO A 138 -5.82 -23.69 11.04
N GLY A 139 -5.12 -23.53 12.16
CA GLY A 139 -3.68 -23.74 12.25
C GLY A 139 -2.94 -22.62 12.95
N LYS A 140 -1.61 -22.65 12.86
CA LYS A 140 -0.73 -21.61 13.41
C LYS A 140 -0.62 -20.44 12.44
N HIS A 141 -0.76 -19.23 12.96
CA HIS A 141 -0.58 -17.98 12.20
C HIS A 141 0.30 -17.01 12.98
N LYS A 142 1.08 -16.26 12.25
CA LYS A 142 1.85 -15.12 12.74
C LYS A 142 1.11 -13.83 12.37
N LEU A 143 0.79 -13.01 13.34
CA LEU A 143 0.16 -11.71 13.14
C LEU A 143 1.14 -10.62 13.56
N THR A 144 1.47 -9.71 12.65
CA THR A 144 2.28 -8.53 12.94
C THR A 144 1.42 -7.28 12.87
N LEU A 145 1.43 -6.47 13.90
CA LEU A 145 0.84 -5.14 13.91
C LEU A 145 1.93 -4.13 13.56
N GLN A 146 1.79 -3.44 12.44
CA GLN A 146 2.69 -2.38 11.98
C GLN A 146 1.96 -1.05 11.98
N PHE A 147 2.60 0.01 12.47
CA PHE A 147 2.09 1.38 12.36
C PHE A 147 2.80 2.12 11.23
N ALA A 148 2.03 2.90 10.45
CA ALA A 148 2.53 3.66 9.31
C ALA A 148 1.96 5.08 9.31
N ASP A 149 2.66 6.02 8.68
CA ASP A 149 2.22 7.41 8.55
C ASP A 149 1.05 7.57 7.54
N GLY A 150 0.57 8.79 7.36
CA GLY A 150 -0.53 9.08 6.45
C GLY A 150 -0.29 8.67 4.99
N LEU A 151 0.96 8.54 4.55
CA LEU A 151 1.37 8.08 3.22
C LEU A 151 1.72 6.58 3.19
N HIS A 152 1.32 5.80 4.19
CA HIS A 152 1.58 4.35 4.32
C HIS A 152 3.06 3.99 4.51
N ARG A 153 3.93 4.93 4.92
CA ARG A 153 5.32 4.65 5.20
C ARG A 153 5.46 4.08 6.61
N SER A 154 6.03 2.89 6.72
CA SER A 154 6.32 2.22 7.99
C SER A 154 7.20 3.10 8.89
N TYR A 155 6.88 3.13 10.19
CA TYR A 155 7.76 3.69 11.22
C TYR A 155 8.88 2.71 11.66
N GLY A 156 9.03 1.60 10.96
CA GLY A 156 10.04 0.58 11.27
C GLY A 156 9.66 -0.34 12.43
N GLY A 157 10.60 -1.16 12.86
CA GLY A 157 10.41 -2.11 13.96
C GLY A 157 10.10 -1.47 15.32
N LYS A 158 10.36 -0.16 15.50
CA LYS A 158 9.98 0.57 16.73
C LYS A 158 8.45 0.63 16.92
N LEU A 159 7.70 0.65 15.83
CA LEU A 159 6.23 0.64 15.85
C LEU A 159 5.69 -0.59 15.13
N ALA A 160 6.27 -1.75 15.45
CA ALA A 160 5.79 -3.07 15.06
C ALA A 160 5.82 -4.02 16.26
N THR A 161 4.90 -4.98 16.27
CA THR A 161 4.86 -6.07 17.25
C THR A 161 4.22 -7.31 16.66
N THR A 162 4.70 -8.48 17.05
CA THR A 162 4.27 -9.76 16.48
C THR A 162 3.73 -10.69 17.58
N VAL A 163 2.66 -11.40 17.26
CA VAL A 163 2.15 -12.52 18.07
C VAL A 163 1.88 -13.73 17.19
N ASN A 164 2.15 -14.93 17.71
CA ASN A 164 1.72 -16.16 17.11
C ASN A 164 0.39 -16.59 17.74
N VAL A 165 -0.56 -17.02 16.93
CA VAL A 165 -1.86 -17.54 17.40
C VAL A 165 -2.11 -18.93 16.81
N ASN A 166 -2.94 -19.74 17.49
CA ASN A 166 -3.37 -21.03 16.99
C ASN A 166 -4.89 -21.01 16.78
N VAL A 167 -5.33 -21.03 15.53
CA VAL A 167 -6.74 -21.01 15.17
C VAL A 167 -7.32 -22.42 15.27
N LYS A 168 -8.38 -22.59 16.08
CA LYS A 168 -9.10 -23.86 16.19
C LYS A 168 -9.76 -24.26 14.88
N LYS A 169 -9.89 -25.58 14.67
CA LYS A 169 -10.72 -26.17 13.62
C LYS A 169 -12.19 -25.90 13.89
#